data_5976071b64fe98cb35fefc67a85e99b0
#
_entry.id   5976071b64fe98cb35fefc67a85e99b0
#
_cell.length_a   1.000
_cell.length_b   1.000
_cell.length_c   1.000
_cell.angle_alpha   90.00
_cell.angle_beta   90.00
_cell.angle_gamma   90.00
#
_symmetry.space_group_name_H-M   'P 1'
#
loop_
_entity.id
_entity.type
_entity.pdbx_description
1 polymer ?
#
loop_
_entity_poly.entity_id
_entity_poly.type
_entity_poly.pdbx_seq_one_letter_code
_entity_poly.pdbx_strand_id
1 'polypeptide(L)'
;MSSNIGLKNGIKESDSLYGRAKKVIASGTNTFSRAPGVFPDGASPKFLERQFGSHTWDVDGNEYIDMVMGCGPVTIGHNHPDINNAIKAQMDKGILFSMLNPLEVEVAEKLVDCIPCAEMVKFSKNGSDVCAASIKIARHVTKRDMIFCW
;
A
#
# COMPACT_ATOMS: atom_id res chain seq x y z
N MET A 1 -25.20 14.97 -18.10
CA MET A 1 -25.44 13.54 -18.44
C MET A 1 -24.10 12.83 -18.26
N SER A 2 -23.89 12.13 -17.13
CA SER A 2 -22.66 11.34 -16.93
C SER A 2 -22.78 10.11 -17.83
N SER A 3 -21.90 10.03 -18.80
CA SER A 3 -21.73 8.81 -19.61
C SER A 3 -21.19 7.72 -18.69
N ASN A 4 -22.02 6.77 -18.30
CA ASN A 4 -21.58 5.52 -17.64
C ASN A 4 -20.71 4.76 -18.66
N ILE A 5 -19.42 5.04 -18.69
CA ILE A 5 -18.46 4.35 -19.53
C ILE A 5 -18.22 2.97 -18.91
N GLY A 6 -19.08 2.02 -19.28
CA GLY A 6 -18.86 0.60 -19.03
C GLY A 6 -19.02 0.09 -17.58
N LEU A 7 -19.42 0.93 -16.61
CA LEU A 7 -19.66 0.51 -15.24
C LEU A 7 -21.08 -0.08 -15.12
N LYS A 8 -21.16 -1.33 -14.71
CA LYS A 8 -22.41 -2.07 -14.60
C LYS A 8 -23.38 -1.48 -13.57
N ASN A 9 -22.87 -0.97 -12.45
CA ASN A 9 -23.67 -0.51 -11.30
C ASN A 9 -23.59 1.01 -11.08
N GLY A 10 -22.85 1.77 -11.91
CA GLY A 10 -22.58 3.18 -11.68
C GLY A 10 -21.62 3.40 -10.49
N ILE A 11 -21.61 4.62 -9.92
CA ILE A 11 -20.66 5.04 -8.85
C ILE A 11 -21.34 5.87 -7.75
N LYS A 12 -22.60 5.63 -7.46
CA LYS A 12 -23.38 6.45 -6.51
C LYS A 12 -22.86 6.37 -5.07
N GLU A 13 -22.55 5.18 -4.60
CA GLU A 13 -22.03 4.99 -3.25
C GLU A 13 -20.61 5.57 -3.12
N SER A 14 -19.76 5.36 -4.13
CA SER A 14 -18.45 5.99 -4.25
C SER A 14 -18.52 7.52 -4.17
N ASP A 15 -19.46 8.15 -4.86
CA ASP A 15 -19.65 9.62 -4.84
C ASP A 15 -20.14 10.10 -3.47
N SER A 16 -21.07 9.38 -2.86
CA SER A 16 -21.57 9.66 -1.51
C SER A 16 -20.44 9.60 -0.48
N LEU A 17 -19.66 8.52 -0.49
CA LEU A 17 -18.50 8.33 0.40
C LEU A 17 -17.44 9.41 0.19
N TYR A 18 -17.16 9.79 -1.05
CA TYR A 18 -16.19 10.84 -1.34
C TYR A 18 -16.67 12.21 -0.86
N GLY A 19 -17.97 12.48 -0.97
CA GLY A 19 -18.58 13.65 -0.36
C GLY A 19 -18.39 13.72 1.16
N ARG A 20 -18.49 12.59 1.84
CA ARG A 20 -18.20 12.47 3.29
C ARG A 20 -16.71 12.61 3.58
N ALA A 21 -15.85 11.94 2.82
CA ALA A 21 -14.40 11.98 3.00
C ALA A 21 -13.84 13.41 2.93
N LYS A 22 -14.30 14.22 1.98
CA LYS A 22 -13.90 15.63 1.85
C LYS A 22 -14.21 16.50 3.07
N LYS A 23 -15.15 16.10 3.92
CA LYS A 23 -15.51 16.85 5.14
C LYS A 23 -14.60 16.53 6.33
N VAL A 24 -13.94 15.37 6.34
CA VAL A 24 -13.21 14.86 7.51
C VAL A 24 -11.77 14.46 7.22
N ILE A 25 -11.40 14.34 5.96
CA ILE A 25 -10.05 14.01 5.51
C ILE A 25 -9.54 15.17 4.65
N ALA A 26 -8.40 15.73 4.97
CA ALA A 26 -7.76 16.76 4.16
C ALA A 26 -7.60 16.28 2.72
N SER A 27 -8.09 17.06 1.74
CA SER A 27 -8.13 16.68 0.32
C SER A 27 -8.98 15.43 -0.02
N GLY A 28 -9.75 14.90 0.95
CA GLY A 28 -10.57 13.70 0.78
C GLY A 28 -9.80 12.39 0.67
N THR A 29 -8.47 12.41 0.84
CA THR A 29 -7.60 11.22 0.74
C THR A 29 -6.33 11.41 1.55
N ASN A 30 -5.78 10.33 2.12
CA ASN A 30 -4.51 10.35 2.83
C ASN A 30 -3.29 10.26 1.89
N THR A 31 -3.49 9.85 0.65
CA THR A 31 -2.40 9.62 -0.30
C THR A 31 -2.74 10.29 -1.63
N PHE A 32 -1.89 11.22 -2.06
CA PHE A 32 -2.12 11.99 -3.29
C PHE A 32 -2.30 11.09 -4.53
N SER A 33 -1.47 10.05 -4.68
CA SER A 33 -1.55 9.10 -5.80
C SER A 33 -2.86 8.29 -5.86
N ARG A 34 -3.65 8.30 -4.79
CA ARG A 34 -4.98 7.66 -4.71
C ARG A 34 -6.13 8.65 -4.76
N ALA A 35 -5.81 9.94 -4.96
CA ALA A 35 -6.85 10.96 -5.04
C ALA A 35 -7.77 10.69 -6.24
N PRO A 36 -9.09 10.70 -6.07
CA PRO A 36 -10.02 10.48 -7.19
C PRO A 36 -9.79 11.41 -8.39
N GLY A 37 -9.29 12.63 -8.16
CA GLY A 37 -8.98 13.59 -9.23
C GLY A 37 -7.75 13.24 -10.08
N VAL A 38 -6.99 12.19 -9.73
CA VAL A 38 -5.88 11.66 -10.54
C VAL A 38 -6.38 10.70 -11.63
N PHE A 39 -7.59 10.19 -11.48
CA PHE A 39 -8.20 9.21 -12.38
C PHE A 39 -9.40 9.82 -13.12
N PRO A 40 -9.79 9.28 -14.28
CA PRO A 40 -10.97 9.73 -15.02
C PRO A 40 -12.23 9.65 -14.15
N ASP A 41 -12.91 10.78 -13.99
CA ASP A 41 -14.15 10.82 -13.23
C ASP A 41 -15.27 10.06 -13.94
N GLY A 42 -16.10 9.36 -13.18
CA GLY A 42 -17.20 8.55 -13.71
C GLY A 42 -16.79 7.21 -14.33
N ALA A 43 -15.47 6.93 -14.44
CA ALA A 43 -14.97 5.68 -15.06
C ALA A 43 -14.06 4.87 -14.13
N SER A 44 -13.54 5.49 -13.08
CA SER A 44 -12.60 4.85 -12.15
C SER A 44 -13.22 4.66 -10.77
N PRO A 45 -12.89 3.57 -10.06
CA PRO A 45 -13.32 3.37 -8.68
C PRO A 45 -12.72 4.44 -7.78
N LYS A 46 -13.50 4.96 -6.84
CA LYS A 46 -13.01 5.89 -5.80
C LYS A 46 -12.70 5.16 -4.50
N PHE A 47 -13.45 4.10 -4.20
CA PHE A 47 -13.30 3.28 -2.99
C PHE A 47 -13.40 1.81 -3.36
N LEU A 48 -12.41 1.03 -2.94
CA LEU A 48 -12.38 -0.41 -3.11
C LEU A 48 -12.80 -1.05 -1.80
N GLU A 49 -13.65 -2.08 -1.88
CA GLU A 49 -14.16 -2.78 -0.71
C GLU A 49 -13.57 -4.18 -0.57
N ARG A 50 -13.36 -4.88 -1.69
CA ARG A 50 -12.92 -6.27 -1.70
C ARG A 50 -11.89 -6.52 -2.79
N GLN A 51 -10.94 -7.41 -2.50
CA GLN A 51 -9.90 -7.83 -3.46
C GLN A 51 -9.64 -9.33 -3.32
N PHE A 52 -9.39 -10.01 -4.44
CA PHE A 52 -9.00 -11.42 -4.47
C PHE A 52 -8.24 -11.75 -5.76
N GLY A 53 -7.08 -12.39 -5.65
CA GLY A 53 -6.21 -12.67 -6.80
C GLY A 53 -5.84 -11.38 -7.54
N SER A 54 -6.16 -11.31 -8.82
CA SER A 54 -5.98 -10.12 -9.65
C SER A 54 -7.21 -9.21 -9.72
N HIS A 55 -8.28 -9.54 -9.02
CA HIS A 55 -9.55 -8.83 -9.09
C HIS A 55 -9.78 -7.92 -7.88
N THR A 56 -10.45 -6.80 -8.14
CA THR A 56 -10.87 -5.87 -7.11
C THR A 56 -12.30 -5.41 -7.37
N TRP A 57 -13.05 -5.14 -6.31
CA TRP A 57 -14.42 -4.65 -6.36
C TRP A 57 -14.53 -3.35 -5.61
N ASP A 58 -15.24 -2.40 -6.21
CA ASP A 58 -15.56 -1.15 -5.55
C ASP A 58 -16.79 -1.28 -4.63
N VAL A 59 -17.09 -0.23 -3.90
CA VAL A 59 -18.25 -0.16 -2.98
C VAL A 59 -19.61 -0.16 -3.70
N ASP A 60 -19.60 0.09 -5.00
CA ASP A 60 -20.80 0.02 -5.87
C ASP A 60 -20.97 -1.40 -6.47
N GLY A 61 -20.04 -2.33 -6.19
CA GLY A 61 -20.05 -3.72 -6.65
C GLY A 61 -19.56 -3.92 -8.08
N ASN A 62 -18.89 -2.92 -8.67
CA ASN A 62 -18.23 -3.10 -9.96
C ASN A 62 -16.92 -3.86 -9.79
N GLU A 63 -16.63 -4.75 -10.72
CA GLU A 63 -15.43 -5.58 -10.75
C GLU A 63 -14.40 -5.03 -11.72
N TYR A 64 -13.14 -5.04 -11.31
CA TYR A 64 -11.99 -4.58 -12.09
C TYR A 64 -10.84 -5.57 -12.00
N ILE A 65 -9.97 -5.55 -13.00
CA ILE A 65 -8.63 -6.16 -12.90
C ILE A 65 -7.68 -5.13 -12.28
N ASP A 66 -7.04 -5.49 -11.18
CA ASP A 66 -6.08 -4.61 -10.52
C ASP A 66 -4.71 -4.71 -11.20
N MET A 67 -4.39 -3.71 -12.02
CA MET A 67 -3.08 -3.56 -12.67
C MET A 67 -2.07 -2.79 -11.81
N VAL A 68 -2.50 -2.23 -10.67
CA VAL A 68 -1.64 -1.43 -9.79
C VAL A 68 -0.92 -2.31 -8.76
N MET A 69 -1.58 -3.38 -8.32
CA MET A 69 -1.03 -4.40 -7.40
C MET A 69 -0.35 -3.80 -6.16
N GLY A 70 -0.95 -2.73 -5.60
CA GLY A 70 -0.42 -2.02 -4.44
C GLY A 70 0.95 -1.36 -4.68
N CYS A 71 1.30 -1.05 -5.93
CA CYS A 71 2.61 -0.56 -6.37
C CYS A 71 3.76 -1.56 -6.13
N GLY A 72 3.47 -2.86 -6.23
CA GLY A 72 4.46 -3.95 -6.24
C GLY A 72 4.37 -4.99 -5.13
N PRO A 73 3.91 -4.70 -3.90
CA PRO A 73 3.92 -5.71 -2.82
C PRO A 73 2.94 -6.87 -3.01
N VAL A 74 1.98 -6.77 -3.93
CA VAL A 74 0.93 -7.79 -4.14
C VAL A 74 1.24 -8.71 -5.33
N THR A 75 2.50 -9.11 -5.49
CA THR A 75 2.98 -9.89 -6.65
C THR A 75 2.33 -11.26 -6.82
N ILE A 76 1.87 -11.89 -5.75
CA ILE A 76 1.21 -13.20 -5.78
C ILE A 76 -0.32 -13.11 -5.74
N GLY A 77 -0.86 -11.91 -5.88
CA GLY A 77 -2.30 -11.63 -5.84
C GLY A 77 -2.81 -11.23 -4.46
N HIS A 78 -3.95 -10.56 -4.47
CA HIS A 78 -4.64 -10.15 -3.25
C HIS A 78 -5.21 -11.32 -2.48
N ASN A 79 -5.22 -11.21 -1.17
CA ASN A 79 -5.90 -12.14 -0.27
C ASN A 79 -5.44 -13.60 -0.42
N HIS A 80 -4.13 -13.82 -0.66
CA HIS A 80 -3.58 -15.15 -0.84
C HIS A 80 -3.78 -16.00 0.43
N PRO A 81 -4.32 -17.23 0.31
CA PRO A 81 -4.69 -18.05 1.47
C PRO A 81 -3.55 -18.33 2.44
N ASP A 82 -2.37 -18.67 1.93
CA ASP A 82 -1.21 -19.02 2.77
C ASP A 82 -0.72 -17.80 3.57
N ILE A 83 -0.68 -16.62 2.93
CA ILE A 83 -0.32 -15.39 3.62
C ILE A 83 -1.34 -15.06 4.70
N ASN A 84 -2.63 -15.14 4.38
CA ASN A 84 -3.69 -14.87 5.34
C ASN A 84 -3.65 -15.82 6.53
N ASN A 85 -3.38 -17.10 6.30
CA ASN A 85 -3.26 -18.10 7.36
C ASN A 85 -2.06 -17.83 8.26
N ALA A 86 -0.91 -17.47 7.67
CA ALA A 86 0.28 -17.08 8.43
C ALA A 86 0.04 -15.82 9.29
N ILE A 87 -0.65 -14.81 8.73
CA ILE A 87 -1.02 -13.59 9.47
C ILE A 87 -1.96 -13.93 10.63
N LYS A 88 -3.00 -14.72 10.40
CA LYS A 88 -3.95 -15.14 11.45
C LYS A 88 -3.24 -15.88 12.58
N ALA A 89 -2.38 -16.84 12.23
CA ALA A 89 -1.61 -17.59 13.22
C ALA A 89 -0.66 -16.69 14.04
N GLN A 90 -0.12 -15.63 13.44
CA GLN A 90 0.70 -14.65 14.18
C GLN A 90 -0.17 -13.72 15.04
N MET A 91 -1.35 -13.34 14.59
CA MET A 91 -2.28 -12.52 15.37
C MET A 91 -2.68 -13.19 16.69
N ASP A 92 -2.86 -14.51 16.68
CA ASP A 92 -3.16 -15.31 17.89
C ASP A 92 -2.02 -15.27 18.92
N LYS A 93 -0.77 -15.03 18.47
CA LYS A 93 0.41 -14.85 19.34
C LYS A 93 0.66 -13.40 19.75
N GLY A 94 0.02 -12.46 19.08
CA GLY A 94 0.22 -11.03 19.23
C GLY A 94 0.93 -10.38 18.04
N ILE A 95 0.71 -9.07 17.89
CA ILE A 95 1.22 -8.26 16.77
C ILE A 95 2.11 -7.08 17.19
N LEU A 96 2.11 -6.75 18.47
CA LEU A 96 2.92 -5.67 19.03
C LEU A 96 3.63 -6.17 20.28
N PHE A 97 4.96 -6.19 20.25
CA PHE A 97 5.79 -6.70 21.33
C PHE A 97 6.65 -5.59 21.91
N SER A 98 6.81 -5.58 23.22
CA SER A 98 7.70 -4.62 23.92
C SER A 98 9.17 -4.99 23.83
N MET A 99 9.49 -6.22 23.39
CA MET A 99 10.83 -6.73 23.15
C MET A 99 10.93 -7.27 21.72
N LEU A 100 12.12 -7.69 21.32
CA LEU A 100 12.39 -8.26 20.00
C LEU A 100 11.53 -9.51 19.75
N ASN A 101 11.03 -9.62 18.53
CA ASN A 101 10.29 -10.79 18.06
C ASN A 101 11.21 -11.65 17.17
N PRO A 102 11.19 -12.99 17.28
CA PRO A 102 11.99 -13.87 16.42
C PRO A 102 11.79 -13.62 14.92
N LEU A 103 10.58 -13.26 14.48
CA LEU A 103 10.30 -12.94 13.06
C LEU A 103 11.15 -11.79 12.52
N GLU A 104 11.58 -10.85 13.36
CA GLU A 104 12.49 -9.77 12.92
C GLU A 104 13.82 -10.34 12.46
N VAL A 105 14.35 -11.33 13.20
CA VAL A 105 15.62 -12.00 12.87
C VAL A 105 15.44 -12.85 11.61
N GLU A 106 14.41 -13.69 11.56
CA GLU A 106 14.13 -14.57 10.42
C GLU A 106 13.97 -13.80 9.10
N VAL A 107 13.26 -12.67 9.14
CA VAL A 107 13.07 -11.81 7.95
C VAL A 107 14.38 -11.10 7.59
N ALA A 108 15.17 -10.64 8.57
CA ALA A 108 16.45 -10.01 8.31
C ALA A 108 17.45 -10.99 7.66
N GLU A 109 17.54 -12.20 8.17
CA GLU A 109 18.37 -13.28 7.60
C GLU A 109 17.96 -13.58 6.16
N LYS A 110 16.64 -13.67 5.90
CA LYS A 110 16.11 -13.91 4.54
C LYS A 110 16.45 -12.77 3.57
N LEU A 111 16.39 -11.53 4.02
CA LEU A 111 16.75 -10.38 3.20
C LEU A 111 18.25 -10.35 2.89
N VAL A 112 19.11 -10.65 3.86
CA VAL A 112 20.57 -10.75 3.66
C VAL A 112 20.90 -11.88 2.68
N ASP A 113 20.23 -13.00 2.78
CA ASP A 113 20.42 -14.15 1.86
C ASP A 113 19.98 -13.82 0.42
N CYS A 114 18.88 -13.08 0.24
CA CYS A 114 18.32 -12.76 -1.07
C CYS A 114 18.98 -11.56 -1.76
N ILE A 115 19.59 -10.64 -1.03
CA ILE A 115 20.12 -9.37 -1.57
C ILE A 115 21.65 -9.37 -1.46
N PRO A 116 22.39 -9.54 -2.57
CA PRO A 116 23.84 -9.75 -2.53
C PRO A 116 24.67 -8.64 -1.86
N CYS A 117 24.15 -7.41 -1.83
CA CYS A 117 24.84 -6.27 -1.20
C CYS A 117 24.36 -5.98 0.24
N ALA A 118 23.41 -6.77 0.77
CA ALA A 118 22.89 -6.56 2.11
C ALA A 118 23.74 -7.32 3.13
N GLU A 119 24.40 -6.59 4.04
CA GLU A 119 25.13 -7.15 5.17
C GLU A 119 24.29 -7.12 6.46
N MET A 120 23.43 -6.11 6.59
CA MET A 120 22.59 -5.89 7.75
C MET A 120 21.25 -5.24 7.32
N VAL A 121 20.22 -5.45 8.14
CA VAL A 121 18.88 -4.91 7.89
C VAL A 121 18.43 -4.01 9.05
N LYS A 122 17.79 -2.91 8.72
CA LYS A 122 17.06 -2.08 9.68
C LYS A 122 15.64 -1.86 9.19
N PHE A 123 14.68 -2.33 9.97
CA PHE A 123 13.26 -2.15 9.67
C PHE A 123 12.75 -0.79 10.11
N SER A 124 11.76 -0.26 9.40
CA SER A 124 11.01 0.92 9.77
C SER A 124 9.53 0.74 9.41
N LYS A 125 8.68 1.66 9.88
CA LYS A 125 7.23 1.55 9.75
C LYS A 125 6.74 1.71 8.30
N ASN A 126 7.33 2.64 7.54
CA ASN A 126 6.87 2.98 6.19
C ASN A 126 8.01 3.48 5.30
N GLY A 127 7.73 3.60 3.99
CA GLY A 127 8.72 4.03 3.00
C GLY A 127 9.30 5.41 3.25
N SER A 128 8.50 6.37 3.72
CA SER A 128 8.99 7.74 4.02
C SER A 128 10.05 7.76 5.12
N ASP A 129 9.88 6.91 6.13
CA ASP A 129 10.83 6.82 7.24
C ASP A 129 12.17 6.25 6.75
N VAL A 130 12.15 5.17 5.97
CA VAL A 130 13.40 4.58 5.44
C VAL A 130 14.08 5.48 4.41
N CYS A 131 13.33 6.19 3.58
CA CYS A 131 13.90 7.20 2.66
C CYS A 131 14.56 8.33 3.43
N ALA A 132 13.92 8.87 4.46
CA ALA A 132 14.52 9.91 5.30
C ALA A 132 15.77 9.41 6.04
N ALA A 133 15.74 8.17 6.53
CA ALA A 133 16.91 7.56 7.18
C ALA A 133 18.06 7.35 6.19
N SER A 134 17.79 6.83 4.98
CA SER A 134 18.83 6.60 3.95
C SER A 134 19.51 7.89 3.53
N ILE A 135 18.77 8.99 3.36
CA ILE A 135 19.31 10.30 3.07
C ILE A 135 20.26 10.79 4.18
N LYS A 136 19.85 10.62 5.45
CA LYS A 136 20.68 10.99 6.60
C LYS A 136 21.99 10.17 6.66
N ILE A 137 21.89 8.87 6.42
CA ILE A 137 23.05 7.97 6.38
C ILE A 137 23.98 8.36 5.23
N ALA A 138 23.45 8.58 4.02
CA ALA A 138 24.23 8.98 2.86
C ALA A 138 25.00 10.28 3.12
N ARG A 139 24.34 11.30 3.65
CA ARG A 139 24.97 12.57 4.04
C ARG A 139 26.04 12.38 5.11
N HIS A 140 25.77 11.56 6.11
CA HIS A 140 26.73 11.29 7.18
C HIS A 140 28.00 10.61 6.65
N VAL A 141 27.84 9.59 5.83
CA VAL A 141 28.98 8.81 5.27
C VAL A 141 29.78 9.62 4.26
N THR A 142 29.11 10.30 3.33
CA THR A 142 29.78 11.03 2.25
C THR A 142 30.24 12.43 2.64
N LYS A 143 29.76 12.97 3.75
CA LYS A 143 29.95 14.37 4.18
C LYS A 143 29.46 15.39 3.13
N ARG A 144 28.46 15.03 2.32
CA ARG A 144 27.85 15.89 1.30
C ARG A 144 26.38 16.14 1.66
N ASP A 145 25.95 17.41 1.51
CA ASP A 145 24.58 17.81 1.86
C ASP A 145 23.59 17.60 0.71
N MET A 146 24.07 17.74 -0.53
CA MET A 146 23.21 17.66 -1.72
C MET A 146 22.83 16.23 -2.06
N ILE A 147 21.52 16.02 -2.32
CA ILE A 147 20.96 14.79 -2.86
C ILE A 147 20.34 15.14 -4.21
N PHE A 148 20.70 14.40 -5.24
CA PHE A 148 20.06 14.49 -6.54
C PHE A 148 18.88 13.52 -6.59
N CYS A 149 17.72 14.03 -7.01
CA CYS A 149 16.53 13.22 -7.28
C CYS A 149 15.85 13.71 -8.55
N TRP A 150 15.23 12.82 -9.29
CA TRP A 150 14.45 13.11 -10.48
C TRP A 150 12.96 12.93 -10.22
#